data_0d42409bfbdb329fa75cd842a10fd426
#
_entry.id   0d42409bfbdb329fa75cd842a10fd426
#
_cell.length_a   1.000
_cell.length_b   1.000
_cell.length_c   1.000
_cell.angle_alpha   90.00
_cell.angle_beta   90.00
_cell.angle_gamma   90.00
#
_symmetry.space_group_name_H-M   'P 1'
#
loop_
_entity.id
_entity.type
_entity.pdbx_description
1 polymer ?
#
loop_
_entity_poly.entity_id
_entity_poly.type
_entity_poly.pdbx_seq_one_letter_code
_entity_poly.pdbx_strand_id
1 'polypeptide(L)'
;MKFTLFLFILLLALFACQDDDKVFDIEVPNDFVRAEAVPGGAMVYYNLPAKSDVFAINFRYKDCRGNDVLKVGDYGSDSLLLDGFNEHQTGVPVFVSLVNRQNLESDPFHLMIDTKDSAPYSFFDKADVSSSWGGFQLIYDTPEQVSGMVHIFYLGTNPHTQQIDTILMKSSPIVKGGDTLLFALQQDRAVNTVVVRTEDHRGFRVKQQIWEDVEAYFSEKLDTSNLKFIDVHNLSVENDEDKSGIKYLFDGDTKGEQRLKSGKGELVHTFLAGPGATGKPFIIDMKKERVPAKIRFYNILNNNMLRVKGLQYQTGLPQSPLGGIWLSHYEDKIPCEVTVYGGHSDDPKGEWTKIGSFSEDRTTSQNERWAARCTSVSYSYETLTALQEADPAYIEIIFPAFPITYRYIKFVVEEVFLQPYYNQNPVDYN
;
A
#
# COMPACT_ATOMS: atom_id res chain seq x y z
N MET A 1 77.76 39.32 -19.74
CA MET A 1 76.82 39.61 -20.81
C MET A 1 75.88 38.50 -21.17
N LYS A 2 76.29 37.25 -21.07
CA LYS A 2 75.38 36.08 -21.38
C LYS A 2 74.36 35.77 -20.28
N PHE A 3 74.68 36.07 -19.04
CA PHE A 3 73.81 35.78 -17.87
C PHE A 3 72.70 36.83 -17.72
N THR A 4 72.93 38.03 -18.07
CA THR A 4 71.91 39.13 -18.04
C THR A 4 70.93 39.01 -19.14
N LEU A 5 71.30 38.45 -20.31
CA LEU A 5 70.38 38.17 -21.41
C LEU A 5 69.42 37.03 -21.13
N PHE A 6 69.91 35.99 -20.39
CA PHE A 6 69.08 34.84 -20.00
C PHE A 6 68.04 35.23 -18.94
N LEU A 7 68.42 36.13 -18.01
CA LEU A 7 67.52 36.64 -17.01
C LEU A 7 66.42 37.52 -17.62
N PHE A 8 66.74 38.26 -18.67
CA PHE A 8 65.74 39.11 -19.37
C PHE A 8 64.76 38.30 -20.22
N ILE A 9 65.20 37.17 -20.83
CA ILE A 9 64.34 36.27 -21.57
C ILE A 9 63.43 35.46 -20.59
N LEU A 10 63.92 35.13 -19.38
CA LEU A 10 63.10 34.49 -18.35
C LEU A 10 62.05 35.43 -17.76
N LEU A 11 62.35 36.72 -17.62
CA LEU A 11 61.41 37.74 -17.17
C LEU A 11 60.30 38.01 -18.23
N LEU A 12 60.65 37.97 -19.53
CA LEU A 12 59.67 38.14 -20.62
C LEU A 12 58.74 36.92 -20.73
N ALA A 13 59.16 35.70 -20.34
CA ALA A 13 58.33 34.54 -20.34
C ALA A 13 57.29 34.52 -19.16
N LEU A 14 57.48 35.33 -18.13
CA LEU A 14 56.55 35.45 -17.02
C LEU A 14 55.41 36.45 -17.27
N PHE A 15 55.45 37.21 -18.37
CA PHE A 15 54.38 38.11 -18.79
C PHE A 15 53.56 37.58 -19.94
N ALA A 16 53.78 36.35 -20.38
CA ALA A 16 53.07 35.73 -21.49
C ALA A 16 51.83 34.91 -21.07
N CYS A 17 51.43 34.94 -19.82
CA CYS A 17 50.09 34.58 -19.40
C CYS A 17 49.29 35.85 -19.15
N GLN A 18 48.97 36.60 -20.17
CA GLN A 18 47.73 37.34 -20.18
C GLN A 18 46.64 36.25 -20.46
N ASP A 19 45.93 35.87 -19.43
CA ASP A 19 44.58 35.37 -19.58
C ASP A 19 43.84 36.52 -20.29
N ASP A 20 43.65 36.40 -21.59
CA ASP A 20 42.60 37.14 -22.27
C ASP A 20 41.33 36.74 -21.51
N ASP A 21 40.79 37.61 -20.70
CA ASP A 21 39.45 37.47 -20.12
C ASP A 21 38.49 37.40 -21.32
N LYS A 22 38.27 36.18 -21.83
CA LYS A 22 37.32 35.94 -22.91
C LYS A 22 35.93 36.16 -22.30
N VAL A 23 35.42 37.36 -22.53
CA VAL A 23 34.06 37.70 -22.20
C VAL A 23 33.13 36.99 -23.18
N PHE A 24 32.16 36.24 -22.67
CA PHE A 24 31.08 35.69 -23.46
C PHE A 24 29.89 36.64 -23.38
N ASP A 25 29.88 37.62 -24.29
CA ASP A 25 28.83 38.63 -24.40
C ASP A 25 27.77 38.13 -25.42
N ILE A 26 26.52 37.99 -24.98
CA ILE A 26 25.41 37.60 -25.79
C ILE A 26 24.14 38.34 -25.36
N GLU A 27 23.45 38.94 -26.32
CA GLU A 27 22.11 39.49 -26.07
C GLU A 27 21.10 38.39 -25.80
N VAL A 28 20.43 38.47 -24.63
CA VAL A 28 19.38 37.55 -24.22
C VAL A 28 18.02 38.18 -24.54
N PRO A 29 17.16 37.57 -25.36
CA PRO A 29 15.79 38.04 -25.60
C PRO A 29 14.98 38.14 -24.33
N ASN A 30 14.12 39.14 -24.19
CA ASN A 30 13.30 39.37 -22.97
C ASN A 30 12.34 38.23 -22.63
N ASP A 31 11.95 37.37 -23.59
CA ASP A 31 11.05 36.25 -23.47
C ASP A 31 11.76 34.88 -23.46
N PHE A 32 13.08 34.89 -23.33
CA PHE A 32 13.96 33.73 -23.39
C PHE A 32 13.68 32.69 -22.28
N VAL A 33 13.34 33.17 -21.08
CA VAL A 33 13.03 32.31 -19.92
C VAL A 33 11.72 32.80 -19.29
N ARG A 34 10.82 31.88 -19.06
CA ARG A 34 9.61 32.10 -18.25
C ARG A 34 9.57 31.10 -17.11
N ALA A 35 8.99 31.48 -16.00
CA ALA A 35 8.81 30.63 -14.84
C ALA A 35 7.34 30.46 -14.50
N GLU A 36 6.99 29.30 -13.98
CA GLU A 36 5.67 28.97 -13.47
C GLU A 36 5.81 28.34 -12.08
N ALA A 37 5.09 28.87 -11.09
CA ALA A 37 5.13 28.37 -9.73
C ALA A 37 4.51 26.97 -9.65
N VAL A 38 5.27 26.01 -9.10
CA VAL A 38 4.83 24.62 -8.88
C VAL A 38 5.08 24.22 -7.42
N PRO A 39 4.45 23.14 -6.92
CA PRO A 39 4.71 22.64 -5.58
C PRO A 39 6.20 22.36 -5.33
N GLY A 40 6.75 23.00 -4.31
CA GLY A 40 8.17 22.85 -3.92
C GLY A 40 9.18 23.59 -4.78
N GLY A 41 8.73 24.49 -5.70
CA GLY A 41 9.63 25.23 -6.57
C GLY A 41 8.97 25.99 -7.70
N ALA A 42 9.73 26.18 -8.77
CA ALA A 42 9.24 26.76 -10.02
C ALA A 42 9.72 25.93 -11.22
N MET A 43 8.84 25.70 -12.17
CA MET A 43 9.22 25.18 -13.48
C MET A 43 9.66 26.34 -14.35
N VAL A 44 10.90 26.33 -14.78
CA VAL A 44 11.41 27.30 -15.77
C VAL A 44 11.39 26.67 -17.14
N TYR A 45 10.92 27.43 -18.11
CA TYR A 45 10.90 27.08 -19.52
C TYR A 45 11.86 28.01 -20.25
N TYR A 46 12.72 27.44 -21.08
CA TYR A 46 13.74 28.21 -21.82
C TYR A 46 13.91 27.65 -23.22
N ASN A 47 14.40 28.51 -24.12
CA ASN A 47 14.70 28.10 -25.49
C ASN A 47 16.10 28.58 -25.88
N LEU A 48 17.07 27.65 -25.85
CA LEU A 48 18.45 27.98 -26.20
C LEU A 48 18.56 28.40 -27.66
N PRO A 49 19.26 29.53 -27.97
CA PRO A 49 19.34 30.07 -29.33
C PRO A 49 20.01 29.08 -30.29
N ALA A 50 19.25 28.61 -31.28
CA ALA A 50 19.82 27.79 -32.35
C ALA A 50 20.83 28.62 -33.17
N LYS A 51 21.98 28.10 -33.50
CA LYS A 51 23.07 28.74 -34.24
C LYS A 51 23.92 29.75 -33.40
N SER A 52 23.81 29.79 -32.11
CA SER A 52 24.72 30.48 -31.23
C SER A 52 25.80 29.54 -30.68
N ASP A 53 26.83 30.06 -30.05
CA ASP A 53 27.84 29.28 -29.33
C ASP A 53 27.33 28.83 -27.96
N VAL A 54 26.06 29.13 -27.58
CA VAL A 54 25.44 28.72 -26.35
C VAL A 54 25.32 27.22 -26.28
N PHE A 55 25.77 26.64 -25.17
CA PHE A 55 25.75 25.20 -24.92
C PHE A 55 24.79 24.81 -23.78
N ALA A 56 24.75 25.66 -22.73
CA ALA A 56 23.92 25.41 -21.55
C ALA A 56 23.41 26.72 -20.95
N ILE A 57 22.50 26.62 -20.01
CA ILE A 57 21.93 27.69 -19.21
C ILE A 57 22.05 27.32 -17.73
N ASN A 58 22.62 28.21 -16.94
CA ASN A 58 22.78 28.08 -15.50
C ASN A 58 21.73 28.90 -14.77
N PHE A 59 21.12 28.26 -13.76
CA PHE A 59 20.21 28.92 -12.81
C PHE A 59 20.82 28.82 -11.41
N ARG A 60 21.19 29.93 -10.82
CA ARG A 60 21.75 30.03 -9.46
C ARG A 60 20.76 30.73 -8.55
N TYR A 61 20.44 30.10 -7.44
CA TYR A 61 19.52 30.65 -6.45
C TYR A 61 19.85 30.10 -5.07
N LYS A 62 19.19 30.62 -4.05
CA LYS A 62 19.23 30.07 -2.70
C LYS A 62 17.97 29.27 -2.43
N ASP A 63 18.14 28.06 -1.90
CA ASP A 63 17.00 27.26 -1.45
C ASP A 63 16.38 27.84 -0.17
N CYS A 64 15.29 27.21 0.33
CA CYS A 64 14.60 27.66 1.55
C CYS A 64 15.47 27.61 2.81
N ARG A 65 16.64 27.01 2.79
CA ARG A 65 17.62 26.92 3.88
C ARG A 65 18.78 27.92 3.71
N GLY A 66 18.78 28.67 2.62
CA GLY A 66 19.82 29.61 2.28
C GLY A 66 21.05 28.98 1.62
N ASN A 67 21.01 27.73 1.24
CA ASN A 67 22.10 27.07 0.51
C ASN A 67 22.11 27.54 -0.95
N ASP A 68 23.31 27.72 -1.49
CA ASP A 68 23.47 28.01 -2.90
C ASP A 68 23.20 26.78 -3.74
N VAL A 69 22.30 26.93 -4.73
CA VAL A 69 21.90 25.87 -5.67
C VAL A 69 22.25 26.31 -7.08
N LEU A 70 22.86 25.40 -7.84
CA LEU A 70 23.07 25.54 -9.27
C LEU A 70 22.26 24.43 -9.99
N LYS A 71 21.39 24.84 -10.90
CA LYS A 71 20.73 23.96 -11.87
C LYS A 71 21.20 24.31 -13.27
N VAL A 72 21.40 23.29 -14.08
CA VAL A 72 21.92 23.45 -15.45
C VAL A 72 20.92 22.85 -16.43
N GLY A 73 20.51 23.67 -17.40
CA GLY A 73 19.70 23.22 -18.53
C GLY A 73 20.54 23.14 -19.81
N ASP A 74 20.16 22.29 -20.73
CA ASP A 74 20.83 22.06 -22.00
C ASP A 74 19.85 22.00 -23.18
N TYR A 75 20.33 21.64 -24.37
CA TYR A 75 19.52 21.48 -25.57
C TYR A 75 18.62 20.23 -25.56
N GLY A 76 18.85 19.31 -24.65
CA GLY A 76 18.03 18.07 -24.55
C GLY A 76 16.70 18.30 -23.85
N SER A 77 16.52 19.48 -23.25
CA SER A 77 15.32 19.88 -22.53
C SER A 77 14.96 21.33 -22.83
N ASP A 78 13.69 21.65 -22.76
CA ASP A 78 13.11 23.00 -22.86
C ASP A 78 12.59 23.51 -21.53
N SER A 79 12.73 22.72 -20.47
CA SER A 79 12.23 23.02 -19.14
C SER A 79 13.11 22.41 -18.06
N LEU A 80 13.10 23.03 -16.86
CA LEU A 80 13.88 22.62 -15.71
C LEU A 80 13.16 22.99 -14.42
N LEU A 81 13.12 22.08 -13.47
CA LEU A 81 12.57 22.36 -12.14
C LEU A 81 13.63 23.01 -11.24
N LEU A 82 13.34 24.24 -10.78
CA LEU A 82 14.07 24.88 -9.70
C LEU A 82 13.39 24.50 -8.38
N ASP A 83 13.92 23.50 -7.71
CA ASP A 83 13.38 22.90 -6.48
C ASP A 83 14.10 23.40 -5.21
N GLY A 84 13.69 22.91 -4.06
CA GLY A 84 14.34 23.22 -2.79
C GLY A 84 13.56 24.18 -1.92
N PHE A 85 12.29 24.39 -2.24
CA PHE A 85 11.38 25.24 -1.46
C PHE A 85 10.31 24.37 -0.80
N ASN A 86 9.99 24.69 0.44
CA ASN A 86 8.96 23.97 1.19
C ASN A 86 7.69 24.81 1.35
N GLU A 87 7.82 26.06 1.71
CA GLU A 87 6.74 27.05 1.79
C GLU A 87 6.63 27.87 0.51
N HIS A 88 5.43 28.34 0.23
CA HIS A 88 5.16 29.34 -0.80
C HIS A 88 6.05 30.58 -0.58
N GLN A 89 6.74 30.99 -1.61
CA GLN A 89 7.53 32.22 -1.65
C GLN A 89 7.22 33.03 -2.90
N THR A 90 7.27 34.33 -2.79
CA THR A 90 7.11 35.26 -3.91
C THR A 90 8.40 36.05 -4.15
N GLY A 91 8.71 36.22 -5.43
CA GLY A 91 9.84 37.06 -5.82
C GLY A 91 11.20 36.53 -5.40
N VAL A 92 11.42 35.22 -5.46
CA VAL A 92 12.72 34.59 -5.18
C VAL A 92 13.69 34.94 -6.33
N PRO A 93 14.86 35.58 -6.03
CA PRO A 93 15.81 35.95 -7.05
C PRO A 93 16.58 34.72 -7.57
N VAL A 94 16.61 34.58 -8.89
CA VAL A 94 17.41 33.61 -9.61
C VAL A 94 18.35 34.32 -10.57
N PHE A 95 19.65 34.03 -10.49
CA PHE A 95 20.65 34.51 -11.41
C PHE A 95 20.79 33.53 -12.56
N VAL A 96 20.53 34.00 -13.76
CA VAL A 96 20.55 33.19 -14.97
C VAL A 96 21.68 33.60 -15.86
N SER A 97 22.56 32.69 -16.24
CA SER A 97 23.66 32.91 -17.18
C SER A 97 23.67 31.86 -18.29
N LEU A 98 24.11 32.28 -19.46
CA LEU A 98 24.34 31.37 -20.57
C LEU A 98 25.79 30.87 -20.56
N VAL A 99 26.02 29.64 -20.97
CA VAL A 99 27.31 28.98 -21.00
C VAL A 99 27.64 28.58 -22.44
N ASN A 100 28.83 28.91 -22.91
CA ASN A 100 29.29 28.51 -24.23
C ASN A 100 30.04 27.15 -24.16
N ARG A 101 30.46 26.65 -25.35
CA ARG A 101 31.21 25.38 -25.46
C ARG A 101 32.60 25.40 -24.84
N GLN A 102 33.14 26.57 -24.54
CA GLN A 102 34.41 26.77 -23.84
C GLN A 102 34.22 26.92 -22.31
N ASN A 103 33.00 26.73 -21.79
CA ASN A 103 32.61 26.95 -20.39
C ASN A 103 32.76 28.39 -19.91
N LEU A 104 32.69 29.39 -20.83
CA LEU A 104 32.60 30.77 -20.44
C LEU A 104 31.14 31.13 -20.17
N GLU A 105 30.90 31.88 -19.12
CA GLU A 105 29.56 32.36 -18.75
C GLU A 105 29.33 33.79 -19.22
N SER A 106 28.10 34.06 -19.65
CA SER A 106 27.62 35.41 -19.88
C SER A 106 27.42 36.19 -18.57
N ASP A 107 27.29 37.47 -18.67
CA ASP A 107 26.80 38.26 -17.55
C ASP A 107 25.42 37.74 -17.10
N PRO A 108 25.18 37.55 -15.80
CA PRO A 108 23.92 37.04 -15.30
C PRO A 108 22.80 38.08 -15.39
N PHE A 109 21.64 37.66 -15.81
CA PHE A 109 20.42 38.45 -15.66
C PHE A 109 19.54 37.93 -14.51
N HIS A 110 18.64 38.73 -14.03
CA HIS A 110 17.79 38.40 -12.89
C HIS A 110 16.43 37.94 -13.34
N LEU A 111 16.05 36.75 -12.89
CA LEU A 111 14.70 36.20 -12.98
C LEU A 111 14.11 36.15 -11.58
N MET A 112 12.88 36.65 -11.43
CA MET A 112 12.14 36.51 -10.18
C MET A 112 11.13 35.36 -10.34
N ILE A 113 11.15 34.42 -9.40
CA ILE A 113 10.22 33.30 -9.42
C ILE A 113 9.33 33.28 -8.18
N ASP A 114 8.13 32.75 -8.33
CA ASP A 114 7.24 32.37 -7.24
C ASP A 114 7.25 30.86 -7.09
N THR A 115 6.97 30.38 -5.88
CA THR A 115 6.87 28.95 -5.58
C THR A 115 5.53 28.62 -4.95
N LYS A 116 5.16 27.35 -4.88
CA LYS A 116 4.00 26.88 -4.11
C LYS A 116 4.46 25.96 -2.98
N ASP A 117 3.60 25.77 -1.98
CA ASP A 117 3.85 24.83 -0.90
C ASP A 117 4.17 23.45 -1.45
N SER A 118 5.24 22.84 -0.94
CA SER A 118 5.63 21.47 -1.30
C SER A 118 4.62 20.45 -0.72
N ALA A 119 4.54 19.25 -1.31
CA ALA A 119 3.71 18.18 -0.77
C ALA A 119 4.06 17.83 0.70
N PRO A 120 5.34 17.73 1.12
CA PRO A 120 5.69 17.56 2.53
C PRO A 120 5.22 18.69 3.46
N TYR A 121 5.13 19.91 2.98
CA TYR A 121 4.67 21.05 3.77
C TYR A 121 3.15 21.10 3.88
N SER A 122 2.45 21.01 2.75
CA SER A 122 0.98 21.03 2.68
C SER A 122 0.32 19.72 3.12
N PHE A 123 1.11 18.67 3.38
CA PHE A 123 0.63 17.37 3.83
C PHE A 123 -0.36 17.48 5.00
N PHE A 124 -0.05 18.31 5.97
CA PHE A 124 -0.84 18.47 7.20
C PHE A 124 -2.12 19.28 7.03
N ASP A 125 -2.33 19.94 5.90
CA ASP A 125 -3.56 20.71 5.65
C ASP A 125 -4.78 19.80 5.49
N LYS A 126 -4.53 18.54 5.05
CA LYS A 126 -5.54 17.52 4.83
C LYS A 126 -5.21 16.19 5.49
N ALA A 127 -4.23 16.16 6.40
CA ALA A 127 -3.91 14.98 7.18
C ALA A 127 -4.75 14.93 8.45
N ASP A 128 -5.35 13.78 8.70
CA ASP A 128 -6.09 13.51 9.93
C ASP A 128 -5.67 12.16 10.53
N VAL A 129 -5.54 12.13 11.85
CA VAL A 129 -5.26 10.94 12.62
C VAL A 129 -6.46 10.64 13.52
N SER A 130 -7.05 9.50 13.33
CA SER A 130 -8.21 9.06 14.08
C SER A 130 -8.05 7.62 14.60
N SER A 131 -8.94 7.26 15.51
CA SER A 131 -8.98 5.95 16.17
C SER A 131 -9.12 4.80 15.17
N SER A 132 -8.48 3.67 15.44
CA SER A 132 -8.64 2.44 14.67
C SER A 132 -8.52 1.21 15.57
N TRP A 133 -8.72 0.02 15.00
CA TRP A 133 -8.64 -1.24 15.70
C TRP A 133 -7.22 -1.56 16.13
N GLY A 134 -7.01 -1.62 17.46
CA GLY A 134 -5.70 -1.85 18.05
C GLY A 134 -4.71 -0.69 17.89
N GLY A 135 -5.17 0.48 17.44
CA GLY A 135 -4.29 1.61 17.19
C GLY A 135 -4.97 2.81 16.54
N PHE A 136 -4.44 3.29 15.43
CA PHE A 136 -4.94 4.49 14.76
C PHE A 136 -4.89 4.35 13.23
N GLN A 137 -5.56 5.25 12.55
CA GLN A 137 -5.43 5.46 11.11
C GLN A 137 -4.95 6.87 10.83
N LEU A 138 -4.15 7.01 9.78
CA LEU A 138 -3.75 8.28 9.18
C LEU A 138 -4.36 8.36 7.80
N ILE A 139 -5.18 9.39 7.56
CA ILE A 139 -5.75 9.70 6.25
C ILE A 139 -5.13 11.01 5.79
N TYR A 140 -4.70 11.09 4.55
CA TYR A 140 -4.19 12.31 3.96
C TYR A 140 -4.56 12.40 2.49
N ASP A 141 -4.61 13.62 1.96
CA ASP A 141 -4.80 13.92 0.56
C ASP A 141 -3.68 14.84 0.09
N THR A 142 -3.15 14.63 -1.09
CA THR A 142 -2.02 15.38 -1.62
C THR A 142 -2.29 15.87 -3.04
N PRO A 143 -1.69 17.00 -3.45
CA PRO A 143 -1.82 17.51 -4.80
C PRO A 143 -1.28 16.51 -5.83
N GLU A 144 -1.57 16.74 -7.10
CA GLU A 144 -1.13 15.88 -8.19
C GLU A 144 0.38 15.69 -8.28
N GLN A 145 1.14 16.73 -8.03
CA GLN A 145 2.60 16.70 -8.03
C GLN A 145 3.12 16.47 -6.61
N VAL A 146 3.72 15.32 -6.36
CA VAL A 146 4.19 14.90 -5.03
C VAL A 146 5.68 14.61 -5.03
N SER A 147 6.31 14.91 -3.88
CA SER A 147 7.68 14.53 -3.58
C SER A 147 7.82 14.41 -2.07
N GLY A 148 8.87 13.72 -1.61
CA GLY A 148 9.19 13.60 -0.20
C GLY A 148 8.60 12.35 0.47
N MET A 149 8.85 12.27 1.77
CA MET A 149 8.54 11.12 2.62
C MET A 149 7.66 11.54 3.80
N VAL A 150 6.84 10.63 4.26
CA VAL A 150 6.13 10.72 5.53
C VAL A 150 6.62 9.62 6.47
N HIS A 151 6.89 10.00 7.72
CA HIS A 151 7.31 9.12 8.80
C HIS A 151 6.29 9.18 9.92
N ILE A 152 5.75 8.04 10.28
CA ILE A 152 4.69 7.89 11.27
C ILE A 152 5.25 7.18 12.49
N PHE A 153 5.06 7.80 13.66
CA PHE A 153 5.53 7.33 14.95
C PHE A 153 4.38 7.35 15.96
N TYR A 154 4.53 6.60 17.03
CA TYR A 154 3.76 6.79 18.27
C TYR A 154 4.69 6.94 19.47
N LEU A 155 4.23 7.55 20.55
CA LEU A 155 4.94 7.55 21.81
C LEU A 155 4.72 6.22 22.52
N GLY A 156 5.79 5.48 22.71
CA GLY A 156 5.76 4.16 23.35
C GLY A 156 6.99 3.92 24.21
N THR A 157 7.00 2.82 24.96
CA THR A 157 8.17 2.39 25.69
C THR A 157 9.15 1.71 24.73
N ASN A 158 10.31 2.29 24.55
CA ASN A 158 11.38 1.70 23.73
C ASN A 158 11.83 0.38 24.37
N PRO A 159 11.75 -0.75 23.66
CA PRO A 159 12.06 -2.05 24.23
C PRO A 159 13.53 -2.21 24.65
N HIS A 160 14.44 -1.41 24.08
CA HIS A 160 15.88 -1.48 24.41
C HIS A 160 16.25 -0.57 25.60
N THR A 161 15.70 0.64 25.65
CA THR A 161 16.06 1.62 26.69
C THR A 161 15.08 1.65 27.86
N GLN A 162 13.91 1.02 27.72
CA GLN A 162 12.79 1.06 28.67
C GLN A 162 12.30 2.49 28.99
N GLN A 163 12.62 3.45 28.14
CA GLN A 163 12.17 4.85 28.25
C GLN A 163 11.09 5.16 27.24
N ILE A 164 10.28 6.19 27.53
CA ILE A 164 9.31 6.73 26.58
C ILE A 164 10.07 7.39 25.43
N ASP A 165 9.77 6.96 24.22
CA ASP A 165 10.39 7.45 22.98
C ASP A 165 9.41 7.43 21.82
N THR A 166 9.78 8.06 20.71
CA THR A 166 9.06 7.96 19.45
C THR A 166 9.41 6.66 18.74
N ILE A 167 8.44 5.76 18.65
CA ILE A 167 8.59 4.45 17.98
C ILE A 167 8.12 4.60 16.53
N LEU A 168 9.02 4.35 15.59
CA LEU A 168 8.71 4.40 14.17
C LEU A 168 7.80 3.23 13.78
N MET A 169 6.67 3.54 13.15
CA MET A 169 5.74 2.56 12.59
C MET A 169 5.96 2.34 11.10
N LYS A 170 6.11 3.44 10.37
CA LYS A 170 6.25 3.38 8.90
C LYS A 170 6.97 4.62 8.39
N SER A 171 7.77 4.40 7.34
CA SER A 171 8.27 5.44 6.45
C SER A 171 7.83 5.08 5.03
N SER A 172 7.20 6.00 4.34
CA SER A 172 6.75 5.79 2.96
C SER A 172 6.79 7.08 2.15
N PRO A 173 6.93 7.00 0.82
CA PRO A 173 6.71 8.15 -0.05
C PRO A 173 5.31 8.74 0.16
N ILE A 174 5.19 10.04 0.03
CA ILE A 174 3.89 10.71 -0.05
C ILE A 174 3.28 10.35 -1.40
N VAL A 175 2.04 9.83 -1.40
CA VAL A 175 1.37 9.30 -2.59
C VAL A 175 0.47 10.35 -3.22
N LYS A 176 0.53 10.49 -4.54
CA LYS A 176 -0.38 11.34 -5.30
C LYS A 176 -1.85 10.93 -5.05
N GLY A 177 -2.71 11.91 -4.76
CA GLY A 177 -4.12 11.69 -4.43
C GLY A 177 -4.37 11.21 -3.01
N GLY A 178 -3.30 11.02 -2.21
CA GLY A 178 -3.42 10.61 -0.81
C GLY A 178 -3.51 9.11 -0.57
N ASP A 179 -3.66 8.73 0.70
CA ASP A 179 -3.75 7.34 1.15
C ASP A 179 -4.45 7.25 2.52
N THR A 180 -4.89 6.05 2.87
CA THR A 180 -5.37 5.70 4.21
C THR A 180 -4.48 4.60 4.79
N LEU A 181 -3.72 4.95 5.81
CA LEU A 181 -2.77 4.05 6.46
C LEU A 181 -3.31 3.60 7.82
N LEU A 182 -3.41 2.28 8.01
CA LEU A 182 -3.87 1.66 9.25
C LEU A 182 -2.67 1.14 10.06
N PHE A 183 -2.66 1.42 11.36
CA PHE A 183 -1.58 1.04 12.27
C PHE A 183 -2.14 0.31 13.49
N ALA A 184 -1.68 -0.93 13.70
CA ALA A 184 -1.87 -1.64 14.95
C ALA A 184 -0.65 -1.39 15.86
N LEU A 185 -0.89 -0.95 17.08
CA LEU A 185 0.16 -0.67 18.05
C LEU A 185 0.61 -1.94 18.78
N GLN A 186 1.86 -1.97 19.19
CA GLN A 186 2.42 -3.07 19.99
C GLN A 186 2.24 -2.85 21.51
N GLN A 187 1.38 -1.90 21.90
CA GLN A 187 1.09 -1.59 23.29
C GLN A 187 -0.41 -1.56 23.54
N ASP A 188 -0.83 -2.10 24.69
CA ASP A 188 -2.23 -2.15 25.11
C ASP A 188 -2.61 -0.86 25.85
N ARG A 189 -2.46 0.28 25.19
CA ARG A 189 -2.90 1.57 25.72
C ARG A 189 -4.15 2.03 24.99
N ALA A 190 -5.19 2.39 25.75
CA ALA A 190 -6.42 2.91 25.17
C ALA A 190 -6.23 4.29 24.52
N VAL A 191 -5.28 5.08 25.03
CA VAL A 191 -5.01 6.45 24.56
C VAL A 191 -3.53 6.59 24.18
N ASN A 192 -3.27 7.14 23.03
CA ASN A 192 -1.96 7.18 22.42
C ASN A 192 -1.65 8.58 21.88
N THR A 193 -0.36 8.90 21.78
CA THR A 193 0.13 10.10 21.10
C THR A 193 0.79 9.68 19.78
N VAL A 194 0.32 10.23 18.67
CA VAL A 194 0.83 9.96 17.34
C VAL A 194 1.64 11.16 16.84
N VAL A 195 2.81 10.91 16.29
CA VAL A 195 3.70 11.93 15.73
C VAL A 195 3.92 11.63 14.26
N VAL A 196 3.60 12.58 13.41
CA VAL A 196 3.85 12.48 11.97
C VAL A 196 4.86 13.53 11.57
N ARG A 197 5.86 13.12 10.81
CA ARG A 197 6.92 13.99 10.28
C ARG A 197 6.99 13.85 8.78
N THR A 198 7.21 14.96 8.09
CA THR A 198 7.47 14.93 6.65
C THR A 198 8.91 15.37 6.36
N GLU A 199 9.41 14.83 5.26
CA GLU A 199 10.79 15.03 4.80
C GLU A 199 10.77 15.30 3.30
N ASP A 200 11.61 16.25 2.85
CA ASP A 200 11.76 16.56 1.43
C ASP A 200 12.59 15.47 0.70
N HIS A 201 12.67 15.58 -0.62
CA HIS A 201 13.43 14.63 -1.45
C HIS A 201 14.93 14.62 -1.17
N ARG A 202 15.45 15.59 -0.42
CA ARG A 202 16.86 15.71 -0.02
C ARG A 202 17.12 15.14 1.37
N GLY A 203 16.10 14.62 2.07
CA GLY A 203 16.20 14.06 3.39
C GLY A 203 16.11 15.07 4.53
N PHE A 204 15.63 16.28 4.27
CA PHE A 204 15.47 17.30 5.32
C PHE A 204 14.05 17.30 5.87
N ARG A 205 13.94 17.29 7.21
CA ARG A 205 12.65 17.47 7.89
C ARG A 205 12.02 18.79 7.46
N VAL A 206 10.77 18.71 7.02
CA VAL A 206 9.97 19.86 6.59
C VAL A 206 9.04 20.30 7.70
N LYS A 207 8.16 19.41 8.17
CA LYS A 207 7.13 19.74 9.15
C LYS A 207 6.87 18.53 10.08
N GLN A 208 6.29 18.81 11.24
CA GLN A 208 5.85 17.79 12.19
C GLN A 208 4.53 18.23 12.79
N GLN A 209 3.64 17.27 12.98
CA GLN A 209 2.42 17.44 13.75
C GLN A 209 2.26 16.30 14.75
N ILE A 210 1.63 16.61 15.88
CA ILE A 210 1.39 15.70 16.99
C ILE A 210 -0.12 15.66 17.24
N TRP A 211 -0.67 14.46 17.33
CA TRP A 211 -2.04 14.21 17.77
C TRP A 211 -1.97 13.52 19.13
N GLU A 212 -2.47 14.18 20.13
CA GLU A 212 -2.60 13.65 21.47
C GLU A 212 -3.98 12.99 21.62
N ASP A 213 -4.12 12.15 22.62
CA ASP A 213 -5.39 11.50 23.02
C ASP A 213 -6.07 10.67 21.89
N VAL A 214 -5.27 10.09 21.00
CA VAL A 214 -5.80 9.19 19.97
C VAL A 214 -6.19 7.87 20.61
N GLU A 215 -7.50 7.57 20.63
CA GLU A 215 -8.01 6.31 21.18
C GLU A 215 -7.71 5.13 20.28
N ALA A 216 -7.33 3.99 20.87
CA ALA A 216 -7.24 2.71 20.19
C ALA A 216 -8.42 1.83 20.59
N TYR A 217 -9.13 1.28 19.61
CA TYR A 217 -10.24 0.37 19.88
C TYR A 217 -9.76 -1.08 19.90
N PHE A 218 -10.07 -1.80 20.98
CA PHE A 218 -9.73 -3.21 21.08
C PHE A 218 -10.91 -4.07 20.69
N SER A 219 -10.62 -5.14 19.93
CA SER A 219 -11.62 -6.11 19.52
C SER A 219 -11.40 -7.44 20.22
N GLU A 220 -12.48 -8.11 20.54
CA GLU A 220 -12.49 -9.48 21.08
C GLU A 220 -13.14 -10.45 20.10
N LYS A 221 -12.73 -11.72 20.17
CA LYS A 221 -13.39 -12.76 19.40
C LYS A 221 -14.77 -13.03 19.99
N LEU A 222 -15.80 -13.01 19.13
CA LEU A 222 -17.14 -13.38 19.57
C LEU A 222 -17.21 -14.88 19.95
N ASP A 223 -17.99 -15.16 20.98
CA ASP A 223 -18.44 -16.52 21.26
C ASP A 223 -19.38 -16.98 20.13
N THR A 224 -18.89 -17.88 19.31
CA THR A 224 -19.60 -18.40 18.14
C THR A 224 -20.73 -19.37 18.47
N SER A 225 -20.75 -19.91 19.71
CA SER A 225 -21.79 -20.86 20.13
C SER A 225 -23.21 -20.27 20.14
N ASN A 226 -23.31 -18.96 20.25
CA ASN A 226 -24.58 -18.24 20.31
C ASN A 226 -24.95 -17.55 18.98
N LEU A 227 -24.13 -17.65 17.95
CA LEU A 227 -24.45 -17.10 16.62
C LEU A 227 -25.50 -17.95 15.93
N LYS A 228 -26.34 -17.32 15.11
CA LYS A 228 -27.25 -18.04 14.22
C LYS A 228 -26.87 -17.74 12.78
N PHE A 229 -26.53 -18.79 12.04
CA PHE A 229 -26.36 -18.71 10.61
C PHE A 229 -27.70 -18.84 9.90
N ILE A 230 -27.99 -17.98 8.95
CA ILE A 230 -29.23 -17.93 8.18
C ILE A 230 -28.86 -18.13 6.70
N ASP A 231 -29.20 -19.30 6.19
CA ASP A 231 -29.10 -19.65 4.78
C ASP A 231 -30.41 -19.32 4.09
N VAL A 232 -30.49 -18.12 3.52
CA VAL A 232 -31.71 -17.57 2.92
C VAL A 232 -32.22 -18.38 1.73
N HIS A 233 -31.33 -19.08 1.05
CA HIS A 233 -31.62 -19.75 -0.21
C HIS A 233 -31.51 -21.28 -0.14
N ASN A 234 -31.28 -21.84 1.07
CA ASN A 234 -31.06 -23.28 1.29
C ASN A 234 -29.92 -23.84 0.44
N LEU A 235 -28.80 -23.14 0.42
CA LEU A 235 -27.62 -23.51 -0.36
C LEU A 235 -26.59 -24.32 0.43
N SER A 236 -26.78 -24.44 1.75
CA SER A 236 -25.91 -25.26 2.61
C SER A 236 -26.04 -26.73 2.23
N VAL A 237 -24.88 -27.37 2.00
CA VAL A 237 -24.85 -28.80 1.71
C VAL A 237 -24.76 -29.55 3.04
N GLU A 238 -25.93 -30.01 3.52
CA GLU A 238 -26.06 -30.78 4.76
C GLU A 238 -25.93 -32.29 4.47
N ASN A 239 -24.85 -32.91 4.94
CA ASN A 239 -24.64 -34.34 4.82
C ASN A 239 -23.90 -34.89 6.04
N ASP A 240 -24.60 -35.70 6.84
CA ASP A 240 -24.04 -36.30 8.05
C ASP A 240 -23.04 -37.42 7.76
N GLU A 241 -23.18 -38.12 6.62
CA GLU A 241 -22.26 -39.20 6.22
C GLU A 241 -20.89 -38.60 5.85
N ASP A 242 -20.86 -37.49 5.08
CA ASP A 242 -19.65 -36.82 4.64
C ASP A 242 -19.15 -35.79 5.64
N LYS A 243 -19.92 -35.51 6.69
CA LYS A 243 -19.59 -34.47 7.68
C LYS A 243 -19.47 -33.07 7.07
N SER A 244 -20.43 -32.70 6.23
CA SER A 244 -20.61 -31.33 5.74
C SER A 244 -21.82 -30.66 6.38
N GLY A 245 -21.82 -29.33 6.46
CA GLY A 245 -22.96 -28.54 6.88
C GLY A 245 -22.64 -27.38 7.82
N ILE A 246 -23.69 -26.66 8.19
CA ILE A 246 -23.63 -25.42 9.01
C ILE A 246 -22.94 -25.66 10.35
N LYS A 247 -23.08 -26.83 10.95
CA LYS A 247 -22.46 -27.17 12.24
C LYS A 247 -20.93 -27.10 12.25
N TYR A 248 -20.30 -27.15 11.08
CA TYR A 248 -18.84 -27.02 10.92
C TYR A 248 -18.39 -25.60 10.61
N LEU A 249 -19.32 -24.65 10.46
CA LEU A 249 -18.97 -23.26 10.13
C LEU A 249 -18.32 -22.52 11.29
N PHE A 250 -18.72 -22.86 12.53
CA PHE A 250 -18.24 -22.20 13.74
C PHE A 250 -17.62 -23.17 14.76
N ASP A 251 -17.13 -24.32 14.32
CA ASP A 251 -16.60 -25.38 15.18
C ASP A 251 -15.18 -25.09 15.72
N GLY A 252 -14.53 -24.05 15.22
CA GLY A 252 -13.18 -23.65 15.62
C GLY A 252 -12.06 -24.39 14.90
N ASP A 253 -12.36 -25.32 14.00
CA ASP A 253 -11.36 -26.02 13.19
C ASP A 253 -10.92 -25.15 12.01
N THR A 254 -9.91 -24.30 12.23
CA THR A 254 -9.43 -23.36 11.24
C THR A 254 -8.42 -23.96 10.24
N LYS A 255 -8.12 -25.27 10.34
CA LYS A 255 -7.08 -25.91 9.53
C LYS A 255 -7.52 -27.24 8.91
N GLY A 256 -8.65 -27.81 9.33
CA GLY A 256 -9.10 -29.12 8.91
C GLY A 256 -8.50 -30.28 9.74
N GLU A 257 -8.24 -30.04 11.03
CA GLU A 257 -7.73 -31.07 11.95
C GLU A 257 -8.69 -32.25 12.12
N GLN A 258 -10.01 -31.97 12.18
CA GLN A 258 -11.03 -33.01 12.34
C GLN A 258 -11.01 -33.97 11.16
N ARG A 259 -10.84 -33.50 9.96
CA ARG A 259 -10.68 -34.30 8.76
C ARG A 259 -9.47 -35.21 8.86
N LEU A 260 -8.32 -34.68 9.29
CA LEU A 260 -7.10 -35.47 9.46
C LEU A 260 -7.20 -36.48 10.59
N LYS A 261 -7.81 -36.09 11.73
CA LYS A 261 -8.06 -36.97 12.89
C LYS A 261 -9.02 -38.15 12.56
N SER A 262 -10.01 -37.92 11.70
CA SER A 262 -10.97 -38.95 11.31
C SER A 262 -10.30 -40.14 10.63
N GLY A 263 -9.17 -39.94 9.99
CA GLY A 263 -8.43 -40.92 9.24
C GLY A 263 -9.17 -41.43 7.99
N LYS A 264 -10.26 -40.75 7.60
CA LYS A 264 -11.06 -41.05 6.43
C LYS A 264 -11.11 -39.82 5.55
N GLY A 265 -10.51 -39.88 4.39
CA GLY A 265 -10.42 -38.79 3.46
C GLY A 265 -11.77 -38.32 2.90
N GLU A 266 -12.77 -39.17 2.96
CA GLU A 266 -14.15 -38.87 2.54
C GLU A 266 -14.91 -37.97 3.54
N LEU A 267 -14.45 -37.81 4.77
CA LEU A 267 -15.11 -36.96 5.76
C LEU A 267 -14.54 -35.56 5.71
N VAL A 268 -15.33 -34.60 5.30
CA VAL A 268 -14.81 -33.24 5.01
C VAL A 268 -14.74 -32.35 6.22
N HIS A 269 -15.64 -32.52 7.20
CA HIS A 269 -15.72 -31.73 8.42
C HIS A 269 -15.63 -30.21 8.13
N THR A 270 -16.47 -29.74 7.19
CA THR A 270 -16.47 -28.34 6.78
C THR A 270 -17.86 -27.87 6.34
N PHE A 271 -18.03 -26.58 6.23
CA PHE A 271 -19.17 -25.98 5.55
C PHE A 271 -18.91 -25.96 4.05
N LEU A 272 -19.91 -26.27 3.28
CA LEU A 272 -19.93 -26.15 1.83
C LEU A 272 -21.27 -25.55 1.41
N ALA A 273 -21.19 -24.51 0.56
CA ALA A 273 -22.36 -24.01 -0.16
C ALA A 273 -22.46 -24.69 -1.52
N GLY A 274 -23.69 -25.04 -1.91
CA GLY A 274 -23.98 -25.75 -3.15
C GLY A 274 -23.85 -24.87 -4.40
N PRO A 275 -24.11 -25.47 -5.57
CA PRO A 275 -24.13 -24.75 -6.84
C PRO A 275 -25.10 -23.55 -6.79
N GLY A 276 -24.69 -22.42 -7.39
CA GLY A 276 -25.49 -21.21 -7.41
C GLY A 276 -25.39 -20.36 -6.13
N ALA A 277 -24.45 -20.66 -5.22
CA ALA A 277 -24.20 -19.84 -4.02
C ALA A 277 -23.49 -18.52 -4.32
N THR A 278 -22.74 -18.43 -5.40
CA THR A 278 -22.07 -17.22 -5.85
C THR A 278 -23.10 -16.10 -6.12
N GLY A 279 -22.86 -14.92 -5.59
CA GLY A 279 -23.77 -13.78 -5.65
C GLY A 279 -25.02 -13.90 -4.73
N LYS A 280 -25.09 -14.93 -3.88
CA LYS A 280 -26.20 -15.08 -2.93
C LYS A 280 -25.79 -14.75 -1.51
N PRO A 281 -26.68 -14.06 -0.75
CA PRO A 281 -26.38 -13.67 0.61
C PRO A 281 -26.50 -14.83 1.61
N PHE A 282 -25.56 -14.83 2.55
CA PHE A 282 -25.67 -15.54 3.82
C PHE A 282 -25.68 -14.52 4.95
N ILE A 283 -26.40 -14.78 6.04
CA ILE A 283 -26.57 -13.84 7.14
C ILE A 283 -26.19 -14.50 8.46
N ILE A 284 -25.47 -13.76 9.28
CA ILE A 284 -25.12 -14.14 10.66
C ILE A 284 -25.88 -13.20 11.61
N ASP A 285 -26.74 -13.76 12.48
CA ASP A 285 -27.37 -13.04 13.59
C ASP A 285 -26.45 -13.10 14.83
N MET A 286 -25.87 -11.98 15.19
CA MET A 286 -25.01 -11.84 16.38
C MET A 286 -25.79 -11.76 17.68
N LYS A 287 -27.14 -11.86 17.65
CA LYS A 287 -28.07 -11.81 18.77
C LYS A 287 -28.18 -10.47 19.49
N LYS A 288 -27.19 -9.62 19.36
CA LYS A 288 -27.12 -8.28 19.98
C LYS A 288 -26.55 -7.29 18.98
N GLU A 289 -26.90 -6.04 19.15
CA GLU A 289 -26.21 -4.93 18.49
C GLU A 289 -24.75 -4.89 18.97
N ARG A 290 -23.82 -4.84 18.01
CA ARG A 290 -22.37 -4.80 18.25
C ARG A 290 -21.70 -3.93 17.21
N VAL A 291 -20.56 -3.35 17.56
CA VAL A 291 -19.64 -2.74 16.60
C VAL A 291 -18.73 -3.86 16.07
N PRO A 292 -18.92 -4.34 14.84
CA PRO A 292 -18.08 -5.41 14.29
C PRO A 292 -16.71 -4.85 13.91
N ALA A 293 -15.64 -5.55 14.29
CA ALA A 293 -14.28 -5.15 14.01
C ALA A 293 -13.73 -5.79 12.73
N LYS A 294 -13.97 -7.07 12.57
CA LYS A 294 -13.52 -7.85 11.41
C LYS A 294 -14.21 -9.19 11.31
N ILE A 295 -14.14 -9.80 10.14
CA ILE A 295 -14.53 -11.18 9.89
C ILE A 295 -13.38 -11.93 9.24
N ARG A 296 -13.24 -13.22 9.57
CA ARG A 296 -12.30 -14.13 8.94
C ARG A 296 -13.03 -15.32 8.35
N PHE A 297 -12.70 -15.64 7.10
CA PHE A 297 -13.16 -16.84 6.42
C PHE A 297 -11.98 -17.78 6.30
N TYR A 298 -11.99 -18.85 7.08
CA TYR A 298 -10.94 -19.88 7.07
C TYR A 298 -11.25 -20.95 6.04
N ASN A 299 -10.21 -21.49 5.41
CA ASN A 299 -10.33 -22.67 4.58
C ASN A 299 -9.44 -23.79 5.12
N ILE A 300 -9.87 -25.03 4.89
CA ILE A 300 -9.07 -26.20 5.30
C ILE A 300 -7.76 -26.24 4.51
N LEU A 301 -6.68 -26.55 5.22
CA LEU A 301 -5.37 -26.70 4.61
C LEU A 301 -5.30 -28.00 3.79
N ASN A 302 -4.46 -28.00 2.77
CA ASN A 302 -4.25 -29.17 1.94
C ASN A 302 -3.60 -30.31 2.76
N ASN A 303 -4.40 -31.26 3.18
CA ASN A 303 -3.93 -32.48 3.85
C ASN A 303 -4.16 -33.68 2.94
N ASN A 304 -3.08 -34.31 2.52
CA ASN A 304 -3.14 -35.50 1.66
C ASN A 304 -3.26 -36.78 2.50
N MET A 305 -4.45 -37.02 3.02
CA MET A 305 -4.76 -38.21 3.84
C MET A 305 -4.42 -39.54 3.18
N LEU A 306 -4.36 -39.55 1.86
CA LEU A 306 -4.16 -40.81 1.12
C LEU A 306 -2.67 -41.21 1.04
N ARG A 307 -1.74 -40.26 1.11
CA ARG A 307 -0.32 -40.54 1.24
C ARG A 307 0.03 -41.24 2.55
N VAL A 308 -0.61 -40.83 3.65
CA VAL A 308 -0.38 -41.40 4.99
C VAL A 308 -0.72 -42.88 5.07
N LYS A 309 -1.62 -43.40 4.21
CA LYS A 309 -2.06 -44.79 4.21
C LYS A 309 -1.53 -45.62 3.04
N GLY A 310 -0.59 -45.14 2.26
CA GLY A 310 -0.05 -45.87 1.10
C GLY A 310 -1.03 -46.05 -0.06
N LEU A 311 -2.11 -45.34 -0.08
CA LEU A 311 -3.06 -45.30 -1.19
C LEU A 311 -2.57 -44.27 -2.20
N GLN A 312 -2.12 -44.72 -3.36
CA GLN A 312 -1.69 -43.86 -4.45
C GLN A 312 -2.90 -43.16 -5.09
N TYR A 313 -2.80 -41.84 -5.26
CA TYR A 313 -3.59 -40.99 -6.12
C TYR A 313 -5.08 -40.80 -5.77
N GLN A 314 -5.30 -39.91 -4.84
CA GLN A 314 -6.41 -38.97 -4.96
C GLN A 314 -6.03 -37.67 -4.27
N THR A 315 -5.49 -36.73 -5.03
CA THR A 315 -5.44 -35.33 -4.66
C THR A 315 -6.86 -34.81 -4.74
N GLY A 316 -7.36 -34.29 -3.68
CA GLY A 316 -8.67 -33.68 -3.70
C GLY A 316 -9.60 -34.21 -2.62
N LEU A 317 -10.69 -33.55 -2.52
CA LEU A 317 -11.82 -33.92 -1.72
C LEU A 317 -12.36 -35.28 -2.18
N PRO A 318 -12.91 -36.06 -1.30
CA PRO A 318 -13.31 -37.43 -1.61
C PRO A 318 -14.34 -37.48 -2.75
N GLN A 319 -14.35 -38.61 -3.49
CA GLN A 319 -15.51 -38.98 -4.26
C GLN A 319 -16.60 -39.36 -3.26
N SER A 320 -17.39 -38.41 -2.93
CA SER A 320 -18.45 -38.48 -1.96
C SER A 320 -19.77 -38.69 -2.64
N PRO A 321 -20.79 -39.21 -1.92
CA PRO A 321 -22.18 -39.12 -2.31
C PRO A 321 -22.65 -37.72 -2.69
N LEU A 322 -21.94 -36.67 -2.29
CA LEU A 322 -22.17 -35.30 -2.75
C LEU A 322 -21.94 -35.13 -4.27
N GLY A 323 -21.49 -36.15 -4.96
CA GLY A 323 -21.40 -36.20 -6.42
C GLY A 323 -20.43 -35.16 -7.01
N GLY A 324 -20.86 -34.54 -8.09
CA GLY A 324 -20.02 -33.59 -8.83
C GLY A 324 -19.56 -32.37 -8.09
N ILE A 325 -20.13 -32.03 -6.93
CA ILE A 325 -19.72 -30.90 -6.10
C ILE A 325 -18.25 -31.04 -5.62
N TRP A 326 -17.81 -32.29 -5.46
CA TRP A 326 -16.46 -32.62 -4.98
C TRP A 326 -15.55 -33.19 -6.08
N LEU A 327 -16.05 -33.30 -7.32
CA LEU A 327 -15.25 -33.82 -8.42
C LEU A 327 -14.08 -32.86 -8.72
N SER A 328 -12.88 -33.40 -8.55
CA SER A 328 -11.60 -32.73 -8.76
C SER A 328 -11.40 -31.47 -7.90
N HIS A 329 -10.32 -30.82 -8.03
CA HIS A 329 -9.81 -29.70 -7.25
C HIS A 329 -10.90 -28.70 -6.82
N TYR A 330 -10.94 -28.33 -5.56
CA TYR A 330 -11.98 -27.46 -5.00
C TYR A 330 -11.64 -25.95 -5.06
N GLU A 331 -10.75 -25.57 -5.97
CA GLU A 331 -10.42 -24.17 -6.22
C GLU A 331 -11.64 -23.34 -6.62
N ASP A 332 -12.54 -23.93 -7.41
CA ASP A 332 -13.81 -23.33 -7.83
C ASP A 332 -14.82 -23.15 -6.69
N LYS A 333 -14.46 -23.55 -5.46
CA LYS A 333 -15.26 -23.40 -4.25
C LYS A 333 -14.62 -22.45 -3.24
N ILE A 334 -13.46 -21.90 -3.59
CA ILE A 334 -12.71 -20.99 -2.73
C ILE A 334 -12.96 -19.55 -3.18
N PRO A 335 -13.46 -18.70 -2.28
CA PRO A 335 -13.74 -17.30 -2.62
C PRO A 335 -12.49 -16.53 -3.06
N CYS A 336 -12.60 -15.74 -4.10
CA CYS A 336 -11.63 -14.70 -4.48
C CYS A 336 -12.21 -13.29 -4.36
N GLU A 337 -13.55 -13.16 -4.31
CA GLU A 337 -14.20 -11.89 -4.03
C GLU A 337 -15.33 -12.09 -3.02
N VAL A 338 -15.31 -11.29 -1.94
CA VAL A 338 -16.30 -11.32 -0.87
C VAL A 338 -16.67 -9.90 -0.48
N THR A 339 -17.99 -9.64 -0.40
CA THR A 339 -18.52 -8.37 0.12
C THR A 339 -19.27 -8.62 1.43
N VAL A 340 -19.05 -7.74 2.42
CA VAL A 340 -19.67 -7.83 3.75
C VAL A 340 -20.49 -6.58 4.05
N TYR A 341 -21.65 -6.80 4.63
CA TYR A 341 -22.60 -5.75 5.00
C TYR A 341 -23.03 -5.89 6.46
N GLY A 342 -23.28 -4.76 7.11
CA GLY A 342 -23.94 -4.68 8.42
C GLY A 342 -25.40 -4.25 8.28
N GLY A 343 -26.28 -4.78 9.15
CA GLY A 343 -27.69 -4.47 9.11
C GLY A 343 -28.39 -4.70 10.45
N HIS A 344 -29.64 -4.22 10.56
CA HIS A 344 -30.46 -4.31 11.75
C HIS A 344 -31.63 -5.30 11.60
N SER A 345 -31.81 -5.88 10.40
CA SER A 345 -32.83 -6.88 10.08
C SER A 345 -32.20 -8.07 9.34
N ASP A 346 -32.80 -9.24 9.45
CA ASP A 346 -32.43 -10.44 8.73
C ASP A 346 -33.10 -10.53 7.33
N ASP A 347 -33.86 -9.52 6.91
CA ASP A 347 -34.40 -9.48 5.56
C ASP A 347 -33.23 -9.23 4.55
N PRO A 348 -32.93 -10.19 3.67
CA PRO A 348 -31.84 -10.06 2.70
C PRO A 348 -32.03 -8.88 1.72
N LYS A 349 -33.27 -8.40 1.54
CA LYS A 349 -33.64 -7.25 0.69
C LYS A 349 -33.79 -5.96 1.46
N GLY A 350 -33.62 -5.99 2.79
CA GLY A 350 -33.71 -4.82 3.66
C GLY A 350 -32.55 -3.85 3.46
N GLU A 351 -32.43 -2.90 4.37
CA GLU A 351 -31.34 -1.92 4.36
C GLU A 351 -30.05 -2.55 4.89
N TRP A 352 -29.02 -2.51 4.05
CA TRP A 352 -27.70 -3.04 4.37
C TRP A 352 -26.62 -2.03 4.03
N THR A 353 -25.73 -1.79 4.97
CA THR A 353 -24.55 -0.93 4.78
C THR A 353 -23.34 -1.80 4.44
N LYS A 354 -22.69 -1.57 3.30
CA LYS A 354 -21.40 -2.21 3.00
C LYS A 354 -20.37 -1.76 4.02
N ILE A 355 -19.76 -2.71 4.74
CA ILE A 355 -18.77 -2.45 5.80
C ILE A 355 -17.37 -2.98 5.44
N GLY A 356 -17.26 -3.81 4.42
CA GLY A 356 -15.96 -4.28 3.95
C GLY A 356 -16.05 -5.18 2.74
N SER A 357 -14.92 -5.41 2.11
CA SER A 357 -14.81 -6.36 1.01
C SER A 357 -13.37 -6.89 0.92
N PHE A 358 -13.24 -8.05 0.30
CA PHE A 358 -11.98 -8.64 -0.13
C PHE A 358 -12.08 -8.92 -1.62
N SER A 359 -11.00 -8.70 -2.36
CA SER A 359 -10.92 -9.04 -3.77
C SER A 359 -9.49 -9.46 -4.12
N GLU A 360 -9.37 -10.55 -4.84
CA GLU A 360 -8.15 -11.05 -5.45
C GLU A 360 -8.48 -11.51 -6.87
N ASP A 361 -7.57 -11.31 -7.82
CA ASP A 361 -7.81 -11.71 -9.20
C ASP A 361 -8.07 -13.22 -9.26
N ARG A 362 -9.21 -13.60 -9.80
CA ARG A 362 -9.63 -15.02 -9.94
C ARG A 362 -8.67 -15.86 -10.78
N THR A 363 -7.81 -15.21 -11.57
CA THR A 363 -6.79 -15.84 -12.42
C THR A 363 -5.43 -15.96 -11.73
N THR A 364 -5.28 -15.44 -10.49
CA THR A 364 -4.03 -15.54 -9.71
C THR A 364 -3.55 -16.99 -9.69
N SER A 365 -2.25 -17.17 -9.88
CA SER A 365 -1.64 -18.50 -9.91
C SER A 365 -1.80 -19.21 -8.56
N GLN A 366 -1.99 -20.53 -8.59
CA GLN A 366 -2.30 -21.32 -7.41
C GLN A 366 -1.32 -21.14 -6.23
N ASN A 367 -0.04 -20.88 -6.52
CA ASN A 367 0.98 -20.72 -5.49
C ASN A 367 1.03 -19.30 -4.89
N GLU A 368 0.37 -18.33 -5.52
CA GLU A 368 0.42 -16.90 -5.15
C GLU A 368 -0.86 -16.41 -4.46
N ARG A 369 -1.97 -17.17 -4.60
CA ARG A 369 -3.26 -16.80 -4.01
C ARG A 369 -3.29 -16.96 -2.49
N TRP A 370 -4.20 -16.26 -1.81
CA TRP A 370 -4.39 -16.40 -0.37
C TRP A 370 -4.61 -17.86 0.05
N ALA A 371 -5.23 -18.65 -0.81
CA ALA A 371 -5.56 -20.05 -0.60
C ALA A 371 -4.45 -21.02 -1.04
N ALA A 372 -3.23 -20.56 -1.32
CA ALA A 372 -2.14 -21.43 -1.79
C ALA A 372 -1.90 -22.65 -0.88
N ARG A 373 -1.98 -22.45 0.44
CA ARG A 373 -1.84 -23.55 1.42
C ARG A 373 -3.00 -24.55 1.42
N CYS A 374 -4.11 -24.21 0.79
CA CYS A 374 -5.29 -25.06 0.71
C CYS A 374 -5.29 -25.91 -0.57
N THR A 375 -4.75 -25.38 -1.66
CA THR A 375 -4.92 -25.96 -3.01
C THR A 375 -3.62 -26.32 -3.71
N SER A 376 -2.51 -25.64 -3.40
CA SER A 376 -1.25 -25.88 -4.09
C SER A 376 -0.64 -27.22 -3.71
N VAL A 377 -0.12 -27.93 -4.70
CA VAL A 377 0.65 -29.17 -4.51
C VAL A 377 1.96 -28.97 -3.75
N SER A 378 2.45 -27.73 -3.68
CA SER A 378 3.64 -27.38 -2.91
C SER A 378 3.43 -27.44 -1.40
N TYR A 379 2.17 -27.45 -0.95
CA TYR A 379 1.79 -27.55 0.45
C TYR A 379 1.01 -28.87 0.66
N SER A 380 1.56 -29.75 1.49
CA SER A 380 0.88 -30.99 1.87
C SER A 380 1.17 -31.29 3.34
N TYR A 381 0.15 -31.22 4.17
CA TYR A 381 0.28 -31.50 5.60
C TYR A 381 -0.13 -32.95 5.85
N GLU A 382 0.86 -33.84 5.98
CA GLU A 382 0.64 -35.29 6.04
C GLU A 382 0.41 -35.81 7.47
N THR A 383 0.77 -35.01 8.47
CA THR A 383 0.62 -35.36 9.89
C THR A 383 -0.16 -34.32 10.65
N LEU A 384 -0.80 -34.76 11.75
CA LEU A 384 -1.53 -33.82 12.62
C LEU A 384 -0.61 -32.76 13.21
N THR A 385 0.61 -33.13 13.59
CA THR A 385 1.61 -32.17 14.11
C THR A 385 1.96 -31.11 13.07
N ALA A 386 2.29 -31.52 11.85
CA ALA A 386 2.59 -30.56 10.77
C ALA A 386 1.41 -29.64 10.48
N LEU A 387 0.18 -30.15 10.52
CA LEU A 387 -1.02 -29.36 10.33
C LEU A 387 -1.24 -28.35 11.48
N GLN A 388 -1.00 -28.78 12.72
CA GLN A 388 -1.14 -27.91 13.90
C GLN A 388 -0.08 -26.81 13.97
N GLU A 389 1.14 -27.08 13.52
CA GLU A 389 2.22 -26.08 13.44
C GLU A 389 2.06 -25.10 12.26
N ALA A 390 1.27 -25.45 11.25
CA ALA A 390 1.04 -24.59 10.10
C ALA A 390 0.19 -23.37 10.48
N ASP A 391 0.45 -22.24 9.83
CA ASP A 391 -0.46 -21.09 9.91
C ASP A 391 -1.76 -21.39 9.15
N PRO A 392 -2.91 -20.99 9.68
CA PRO A 392 -4.17 -21.13 8.97
C PRO A 392 -4.21 -20.26 7.71
N ALA A 393 -4.97 -20.65 6.72
CA ALA A 393 -5.28 -19.86 5.55
C ALA A 393 -6.67 -19.22 5.68
N TYR A 394 -6.73 -17.89 5.54
CA TYR A 394 -8.00 -17.16 5.68
C TYR A 394 -8.00 -15.84 4.91
N ILE A 395 -9.21 -15.41 4.56
CA ILE A 395 -9.51 -14.03 4.18
C ILE A 395 -9.80 -13.28 5.47
N GLU A 396 -9.16 -12.13 5.71
CA GLU A 396 -9.52 -11.19 6.76
C GLU A 396 -10.08 -9.91 6.15
N ILE A 397 -11.29 -9.54 6.54
CA ILE A 397 -11.92 -8.29 6.15
C ILE A 397 -12.05 -7.45 7.41
N ILE A 398 -11.28 -6.38 7.50
CA ILE A 398 -11.31 -5.42 8.60
C ILE A 398 -12.34 -4.34 8.27
N PHE A 399 -13.21 -4.05 9.23
CA PHE A 399 -14.25 -3.04 9.08
C PHE A 399 -13.76 -1.69 9.58
N PRO A 400 -14.33 -0.58 9.08
CA PRO A 400 -14.01 0.74 9.59
C PRO A 400 -14.27 0.84 11.11
N ALA A 401 -13.37 1.51 11.81
CA ALA A 401 -13.45 1.67 13.27
C ALA A 401 -14.43 2.79 13.67
N PHE A 402 -15.64 2.76 13.13
CA PHE A 402 -16.71 3.68 13.50
C PHE A 402 -17.60 3.06 14.59
N PRO A 403 -18.12 3.83 15.53
CA PRO A 403 -18.99 3.33 16.61
C PRO A 403 -20.42 3.04 16.10
N ILE A 404 -20.54 2.42 14.94
CA ILE A 404 -21.83 2.03 14.35
C ILE A 404 -22.08 0.57 14.69
N THR A 405 -23.20 0.31 15.36
CA THR A 405 -23.61 -1.04 15.73
C THR A 405 -24.43 -1.71 14.64
N TYR A 406 -24.32 -3.01 14.56
CA TYR A 406 -25.18 -3.87 13.75
C TYR A 406 -25.52 -5.15 14.53
N ARG A 407 -26.70 -5.69 14.31
CA ARG A 407 -27.08 -7.01 14.84
C ARG A 407 -26.77 -8.12 13.83
N TYR A 408 -26.86 -7.82 12.56
CA TYR A 408 -26.70 -8.81 11.49
C TYR A 408 -25.50 -8.47 10.63
N ILE A 409 -24.75 -9.51 10.27
CA ILE A 409 -23.70 -9.44 9.25
C ILE A 409 -24.17 -10.26 8.04
N LYS A 410 -24.27 -9.63 6.90
CA LYS A 410 -24.53 -10.28 5.63
C LYS A 410 -23.25 -10.37 4.84
N PHE A 411 -22.91 -11.54 4.31
CA PHE A 411 -21.81 -11.67 3.37
C PHE A 411 -22.26 -12.33 2.08
N VAL A 412 -21.59 -11.96 1.01
CA VAL A 412 -21.82 -12.49 -0.34
C VAL A 412 -20.47 -12.87 -0.90
N VAL A 413 -20.34 -14.13 -1.33
CA VAL A 413 -19.22 -14.56 -2.15
C VAL A 413 -19.57 -14.17 -3.58
N GLU A 414 -18.95 -13.13 -4.10
CA GLU A 414 -19.22 -12.61 -5.45
C GLU A 414 -18.57 -13.46 -6.52
N GLU A 415 -17.32 -13.89 -6.28
CA GLU A 415 -16.55 -14.72 -7.19
C GLU A 415 -15.70 -15.78 -6.45
N VAL A 416 -15.41 -16.88 -7.17
CA VAL A 416 -14.49 -17.93 -6.76
C VAL A 416 -13.35 -18.06 -7.76
N PHE A 417 -12.22 -18.68 -7.35
CA PHE A 417 -11.08 -18.89 -8.24
C PHE A 417 -11.42 -19.80 -9.41
N LEU A 418 -10.79 -19.52 -10.56
CA LEU A 418 -10.84 -20.42 -11.71
C LEU A 418 -9.98 -21.66 -11.48
N GLN A 419 -10.46 -22.81 -11.91
CA GLN A 419 -9.64 -24.02 -11.97
C GLN A 419 -8.66 -23.96 -13.13
N PRO A 420 -7.36 -24.15 -12.92
CA PRO A 420 -6.38 -24.03 -13.98
C PRO A 420 -6.45 -25.12 -15.06
N TYR A 421 -7.14 -26.24 -14.80
CA TYR A 421 -7.09 -27.42 -15.67
C TYR A 421 -8.37 -27.74 -16.44
N TYR A 422 -9.46 -27.02 -16.26
CA TYR A 422 -10.76 -27.32 -16.90
C TYR A 422 -11.31 -26.18 -17.74
N ASN A 423 -10.48 -25.63 -18.63
CA ASN A 423 -10.92 -24.61 -19.61
C ASN A 423 -11.76 -25.19 -20.78
N GLN A 424 -12.24 -26.42 -20.72
CA GLN A 424 -12.90 -26.99 -21.91
C GLN A 424 -14.40 -27.27 -21.81
N ASN A 425 -14.98 -27.21 -20.64
CA ASN A 425 -16.43 -27.05 -20.49
C ASN A 425 -16.68 -26.50 -19.09
N PRO A 426 -17.16 -25.25 -18.95
CA PRO A 426 -17.78 -24.84 -17.72
C PRO A 426 -19.04 -25.72 -17.60
N VAL A 427 -18.97 -26.79 -16.84
CA VAL A 427 -20.16 -27.28 -16.21
C VAL A 427 -20.54 -26.14 -15.29
N ASP A 428 -21.57 -25.38 -15.69
CA ASP A 428 -22.11 -24.27 -14.92
C ASP A 428 -22.55 -24.79 -13.56
N TYR A 429 -21.64 -24.84 -12.62
CA TYR A 429 -21.93 -24.85 -11.19
C TYR A 429 -22.10 -23.38 -10.73
N ASN A 430 -22.91 -22.64 -11.52
CA ASN A 430 -23.43 -21.34 -11.11
C ASN A 430 -24.50 -21.50 -10.03
#